data_a53396917889259289982bd846e28bfe
#
_entry.id   a53396917889259289982bd846e28bfe
#
_cell.length_a   1.000
_cell.length_b   1.000
_cell.length_c   1.000
_cell.angle_alpha   90.00
_cell.angle_beta   90.00
_cell.angle_gamma   90.00
#
_symmetry.space_group_name_H-M   'P 1'
#
loop_
_entity.id
_entity.type
_entity.pdbx_description
1 polymer ?
#
loop_
_entity_poly.entity_id
_entity_poly.type
_entity_poly.pdbx_seq_one_letter_code
_entity_poly.pdbx_strand_id
1 'polypeptide(L)'
;MGDDANAKLFRERAGWWRNLFNSKTGYIQPRNADGSWKKVDFNIENDDDYVEGSGAQYLWMVPFDPAGLFEKLGGVEKATARMDRFFYGRDGSLAVTKAGYDHAELANEPSIASPWLYDFAGAPWHSRFSTPVVRCRTIVRS
;
A
#
# COMPACT_ATOMS: atom_id res chain seq x y z
N MET A 1 9.78 -23.76 -20.96
CA MET A 1 9.30 -24.97 -20.25
C MET A 1 8.63 -24.50 -18.99
N GLY A 2 7.35 -24.84 -18.81
CA GLY A 2 6.59 -24.42 -17.63
C GLY A 2 6.94 -25.30 -16.41
N ASP A 3 7.27 -24.67 -15.31
CA ASP A 3 7.36 -25.33 -14.02
C ASP A 3 6.02 -25.17 -13.29
N ASP A 4 5.05 -26.01 -13.64
CA ASP A 4 3.68 -25.89 -13.14
C ASP A 4 3.58 -26.14 -11.63
N ALA A 5 4.47 -26.95 -11.05
CA ALA A 5 4.49 -27.24 -9.63
C ALA A 5 4.90 -26.00 -8.82
N ASN A 6 5.99 -25.34 -9.21
CA ASN A 6 6.42 -24.11 -8.59
C ASN A 6 5.45 -22.95 -8.88
N ALA A 7 4.90 -22.87 -10.08
CA ALA A 7 3.88 -21.86 -10.41
C ALA A 7 2.64 -21.98 -9.50
N LYS A 8 2.18 -23.20 -9.21
CA LYS A 8 1.08 -23.44 -8.27
C LYS A 8 1.46 -23.02 -6.85
N LEU A 9 2.64 -23.46 -6.38
CA LEU A 9 3.13 -23.12 -5.05
C LEU A 9 3.26 -21.60 -4.83
N PHE A 10 3.84 -20.89 -5.81
CA PHE A 10 4.01 -19.45 -5.66
C PHE A 10 2.69 -18.67 -5.78
N ARG A 11 1.72 -19.12 -6.58
CA ARG A 11 0.37 -18.54 -6.57
C ARG A 11 -0.34 -18.71 -5.23
N GLU A 12 -0.18 -19.87 -4.61
CA GLU A 12 -0.72 -20.11 -3.26
C GLU A 12 -0.08 -19.17 -2.24
N ARG A 13 1.25 -19.09 -2.24
CA ARG A 13 2.00 -18.19 -1.34
C ARG A 13 1.66 -16.71 -1.57
N ALA A 14 1.47 -16.29 -2.81
CA ALA A 14 1.03 -14.94 -3.14
C ALA A 14 -0.32 -14.57 -2.50
N GLY A 15 -1.15 -15.56 -2.14
CA GLY A 15 -2.40 -15.34 -1.41
C GLY A 15 -2.25 -15.18 0.10
N TRP A 16 -1.09 -15.47 0.69
CA TRP A 16 -0.91 -15.56 2.15
C TRP A 16 -1.00 -14.23 2.89
N TRP A 17 -0.84 -13.09 2.20
CA TRP A 17 -1.08 -11.78 2.78
C TRP A 17 -2.48 -11.66 3.43
N ARG A 18 -3.46 -12.42 2.93
CA ARG A 18 -4.83 -12.47 3.46
C ARG A 18 -4.88 -12.97 4.91
N ASN A 19 -3.89 -13.76 5.33
CA ASN A 19 -3.76 -14.24 6.70
C ASN A 19 -3.43 -13.10 7.69
N LEU A 20 -2.86 -12.01 7.18
CA LEU A 20 -2.52 -10.82 7.94
C LEU A 20 -3.54 -9.67 7.72
N PHE A 21 -4.50 -9.84 6.82
CA PHE A 21 -5.55 -8.83 6.63
C PHE A 21 -6.62 -9.00 7.72
N ASN A 22 -6.76 -8.00 8.59
CA ASN A 22 -7.80 -7.97 9.60
C ASN A 22 -9.02 -7.20 9.08
N SER A 23 -10.11 -7.89 8.78
CA SER A 23 -11.34 -7.28 8.25
C SER A 23 -12.02 -6.31 9.23
N LYS A 24 -11.74 -6.41 10.54
CA LYS A 24 -12.31 -5.50 11.55
C LYS A 24 -11.62 -4.14 11.52
N THR A 25 -10.31 -4.11 11.25
CA THR A 25 -9.52 -2.87 11.20
C THR A 25 -9.33 -2.38 9.76
N GLY A 26 -9.41 -3.29 8.78
CA GLY A 26 -9.14 -3.00 7.37
C GLY A 26 -7.65 -2.81 7.06
N TYR A 27 -6.76 -3.35 7.89
CA TYR A 27 -5.31 -3.24 7.72
C TYR A 27 -4.63 -4.61 7.61
N ILE A 28 -3.44 -4.61 7.02
CA ILE A 28 -2.47 -5.67 7.24
C ILE A 28 -1.98 -5.51 8.67
N GLN A 29 -2.28 -6.47 9.53
CA GLN A 29 -2.03 -6.38 10.97
C GLN A 29 -1.19 -7.57 11.44
N PRO A 30 -0.15 -7.34 12.25
CA PRO A 30 0.67 -8.42 12.77
C PRO A 30 -0.10 -9.32 13.73
N ARG A 31 0.35 -10.56 13.84
CA ARG A 31 -0.19 -11.55 14.77
C ARG A 31 0.83 -11.95 15.83
N ASN A 32 0.34 -12.30 17.00
CA ASN A 32 1.11 -12.98 18.02
C ASN A 32 1.33 -14.47 17.63
N ALA A 33 2.23 -15.14 18.34
CA ALA A 33 2.55 -16.56 18.10
C ALA A 33 1.33 -17.48 18.31
N ASP A 34 0.38 -17.09 19.14
CA ASP A 34 -0.88 -17.80 19.39
C ASP A 34 -1.95 -17.54 18.30
N GLY A 35 -1.62 -16.73 17.30
CA GLY A 35 -2.50 -16.35 16.20
C GLY A 35 -3.45 -15.19 16.50
N SER A 36 -3.45 -14.63 17.71
CA SER A 36 -4.22 -13.43 18.02
C SER A 36 -3.63 -12.19 17.34
N TRP A 37 -4.48 -11.17 17.13
CA TRP A 37 -4.03 -9.91 16.54
C TRP A 37 -3.22 -9.07 17.54
N LYS A 38 -2.03 -8.60 17.14
CA LYS A 38 -1.29 -7.62 17.93
C LYS A 38 -2.06 -6.31 17.97
N LYS A 39 -2.03 -5.64 19.11
CA LYS A 39 -2.57 -4.29 19.23
C LYS A 39 -1.50 -3.29 18.78
N VAL A 40 -1.77 -2.61 17.67
CA VAL A 40 -0.85 -1.65 17.05
C VAL A 40 -1.58 -0.35 16.69
N ASP A 41 -0.86 0.76 16.64
CA ASP A 41 -1.30 1.98 15.96
C ASP A 41 -0.84 1.91 14.50
N PHE A 42 -1.77 2.06 13.56
CA PHE A 42 -1.49 1.93 12.14
C PHE A 42 -0.91 3.22 11.52
N ASN A 43 -0.94 4.32 12.25
CA ASN A 43 -0.61 5.66 11.73
C ASN A 43 0.69 6.24 12.31
N ILE A 44 1.45 5.43 13.02
CA ILE A 44 2.77 5.79 13.54
C ILE A 44 3.83 4.86 12.96
N GLU A 45 5.07 5.33 12.95
CA GLU A 45 6.23 4.48 12.69
C GLU A 45 6.34 3.39 13.77
N ASN A 46 6.60 2.18 13.33
CA ASN A 46 6.68 1.05 14.24
C ASN A 46 7.58 -0.03 13.65
N ASP A 47 8.88 0.11 13.85
CA ASP A 47 9.89 -0.80 13.30
C ASP A 47 9.83 -2.23 13.88
N ASP A 48 9.15 -2.42 15.00
CA ASP A 48 8.95 -3.76 15.56
C ASP A 48 7.99 -4.61 14.73
N ASP A 49 7.04 -3.96 14.02
CA ASP A 49 5.96 -4.63 13.29
C ASP A 49 5.91 -4.25 11.80
N TYR A 50 6.37 -3.04 11.44
CA TYR A 50 6.35 -2.48 10.09
C TYR A 50 7.68 -1.78 9.81
N VAL A 51 8.65 -2.52 9.33
CA VAL A 51 10.02 -2.00 9.08
C VAL A 51 9.97 -0.76 8.19
N GLU A 52 10.60 0.32 8.65
CA GLU A 52 10.69 1.59 7.93
C GLU A 52 9.35 2.22 7.55
N GLY A 53 8.29 1.98 8.33
CA GLY A 53 6.98 2.51 7.96
C GLY A 53 5.90 2.30 9.01
N SER A 54 4.67 2.34 8.54
CA SER A 54 3.46 2.21 9.33
C SER A 54 2.50 1.19 8.74
N GLY A 55 1.50 0.79 9.50
CA GLY A 55 0.43 -0.07 9.00
C GLY A 55 -0.40 0.57 7.89
N ALA A 56 -0.52 1.90 7.87
CA ALA A 56 -1.19 2.63 6.81
C ALA A 56 -0.45 2.52 5.47
N GLN A 57 0.88 2.54 5.50
CA GLN A 57 1.74 2.37 4.33
C GLN A 57 1.79 0.90 3.88
N TYR A 58 1.96 -0.03 4.80
CA TYR A 58 2.02 -1.46 4.52
C TYR A 58 0.73 -2.05 3.95
N LEU A 59 -0.42 -1.42 4.18
CA LEU A 59 -1.69 -1.83 3.57
C LEU A 59 -1.59 -1.95 2.05
N TRP A 60 -0.81 -1.06 1.42
CA TRP A 60 -0.72 -0.95 -0.04
C TRP A 60 0.40 -1.81 -0.64
N MET A 61 1.17 -2.54 0.18
CA MET A 61 2.24 -3.44 -0.28
C MET A 61 1.72 -4.77 -0.85
N VAL A 62 0.60 -4.72 -1.57
CA VAL A 62 -0.02 -5.87 -2.26
C VAL A 62 -0.18 -5.57 -3.76
N PRO A 63 0.85 -5.07 -4.47
CA PRO A 63 0.73 -4.68 -5.88
C PRO A 63 0.53 -5.88 -6.82
N PHE A 64 0.79 -7.09 -6.34
CA PHE A 64 0.63 -8.35 -7.08
C PHE A 64 -0.79 -8.93 -7.00
N ASP A 65 -1.68 -8.38 -6.16
CA ASP A 65 -3.07 -8.81 -6.01
C ASP A 65 -4.00 -7.61 -5.69
N PRO A 66 -4.03 -6.57 -6.54
CA PRO A 66 -4.84 -5.37 -6.29
C PRO A 66 -6.33 -5.69 -6.22
N ALA A 67 -6.83 -6.59 -7.08
CA ALA A 67 -8.23 -6.99 -7.09
C ALA A 67 -8.65 -7.63 -5.76
N GLY A 68 -7.83 -8.54 -5.22
CA GLY A 68 -8.09 -9.15 -3.92
C GLY A 68 -8.02 -8.15 -2.78
N LEU A 69 -7.10 -7.17 -2.83
CA LEU A 69 -7.02 -6.11 -1.85
C LEU A 69 -8.28 -5.23 -1.88
N PHE A 70 -8.73 -4.82 -3.07
CA PHE A 70 -9.94 -4.00 -3.22
C PHE A 70 -11.18 -4.74 -2.74
N GLU A 71 -11.31 -6.04 -3.05
CA GLU A 71 -12.38 -6.87 -2.50
C GLU A 71 -12.39 -6.84 -0.97
N LYS A 72 -11.25 -7.03 -0.33
CA LYS A 72 -11.11 -7.00 1.13
C LYS A 72 -11.41 -5.63 1.74
N LEU A 73 -11.16 -4.55 1.02
CA LEU A 73 -11.50 -3.18 1.42
C LEU A 73 -12.98 -2.82 1.17
N GLY A 74 -13.75 -3.74 0.58
CA GLY A 74 -15.18 -3.56 0.33
C GLY A 74 -15.51 -2.97 -1.03
N GLY A 75 -14.64 -3.20 -2.02
CA GLY A 75 -14.80 -2.85 -3.42
C GLY A 75 -13.93 -1.67 -3.86
N VAL A 76 -13.86 -1.49 -5.18
CA VAL A 76 -13.00 -0.50 -5.85
C VAL A 76 -13.28 0.92 -5.34
N GLU A 77 -14.54 1.31 -5.20
CA GLU A 77 -14.92 2.67 -4.75
C GLU A 77 -14.37 2.99 -3.35
N LYS A 78 -14.50 2.04 -2.40
CA LYS A 78 -14.00 2.23 -1.05
C LYS A 78 -12.47 2.21 -0.99
N ALA A 79 -11.86 1.37 -1.80
CA ALA A 79 -10.41 1.32 -1.94
C ALA A 79 -9.87 2.64 -2.50
N THR A 80 -10.48 3.17 -3.57
CA THR A 80 -10.12 4.47 -4.17
C THR A 80 -10.27 5.61 -3.16
N ALA A 81 -11.41 5.70 -2.47
CA ALA A 81 -11.61 6.72 -1.44
C ALA A 81 -10.60 6.61 -0.27
N ARG A 82 -10.09 5.41 0.00
CA ARG A 82 -9.04 5.20 0.99
C ARG A 82 -7.67 5.59 0.46
N MET A 83 -7.37 5.31 -0.82
CA MET A 83 -6.17 5.80 -1.50
C MET A 83 -6.15 7.33 -1.54
N ASP A 84 -7.28 7.98 -1.82
CA ASP A 84 -7.34 9.44 -1.83
C ASP A 84 -6.95 10.02 -0.47
N ARG A 85 -7.45 9.45 0.64
CA ARG A 85 -7.03 9.88 1.98
C ARG A 85 -5.56 9.57 2.32
N PHE A 86 -4.99 8.58 1.67
CA PHE A 86 -3.59 8.22 1.85
C PHE A 86 -2.65 9.13 1.06
N PHE A 87 -3.09 9.62 -0.11
CA PHE A 87 -2.28 10.47 -0.98
C PHE A 87 -2.54 11.96 -0.82
N TYR A 88 -3.67 12.35 -0.25
CA TYR A 88 -4.06 13.75 -0.12
C TYR A 88 -4.38 14.13 1.32
N GLY A 89 -3.92 15.32 1.73
CA GLY A 89 -4.31 15.92 2.98
C GLY A 89 -5.78 16.34 3.01
N ARG A 90 -6.26 16.73 4.18
CA ARG A 90 -7.65 17.19 4.35
C ARG A 90 -8.00 18.47 3.57
N ASP A 91 -7.00 19.23 3.22
CA ASP A 91 -7.08 20.43 2.38
C ASP A 91 -7.04 20.13 0.88
N GLY A 92 -6.93 18.85 0.50
CA GLY A 92 -6.81 18.41 -0.88
C GLY A 92 -5.39 18.55 -1.45
N SER A 93 -4.42 18.99 -0.67
CA SER A 93 -3.02 19.04 -1.10
C SER A 93 -2.42 17.64 -1.17
N LEU A 94 -1.44 17.45 -2.06
CA LEU A 94 -0.74 16.17 -2.21
C LEU A 94 0.17 15.92 -0.99
N ALA A 95 -0.04 14.81 -0.29
CA ALA A 95 0.62 14.39 0.93
C ALA A 95 1.47 13.12 0.67
N VAL A 96 2.60 13.27 -0.03
CA VAL A 96 3.43 12.13 -0.49
C VAL A 96 4.90 12.19 -0.05
N THR A 97 5.26 13.19 0.73
CA THR A 97 6.59 13.35 1.29
C THR A 97 6.50 13.93 2.68
N LYS A 98 6.93 13.17 3.69
CA LYS A 98 7.01 13.61 5.11
C LYS A 98 5.70 14.22 5.66
N ALA A 99 4.56 13.79 5.11
CA ALA A 99 3.25 14.29 5.53
C ALA A 99 2.70 13.59 6.80
N GLY A 100 3.41 12.57 7.26
CA GLY A 100 3.03 11.74 8.39
C GLY A 100 2.91 10.26 8.02
N TYR A 101 2.90 9.40 9.00
CA TYR A 101 2.88 7.94 8.81
C TYR A 101 1.52 7.40 8.39
N ASP A 102 0.46 8.20 8.40
CA ASP A 102 -0.86 7.90 7.86
C ASP A 102 -0.99 8.22 6.36
N HIS A 103 0.06 8.80 5.78
CA HIS A 103 0.15 9.17 4.37
C HIS A 103 1.28 8.43 3.65
N ALA A 104 1.27 8.55 2.31
CA ALA A 104 2.32 8.00 1.48
C ALA A 104 3.67 8.71 1.71
N GLU A 105 4.74 7.94 1.71
CA GLU A 105 6.11 8.46 1.63
C GLU A 105 6.76 7.86 0.38
N LEU A 106 6.65 8.54 -0.76
CA LEU A 106 7.09 8.01 -2.06
C LEU A 106 8.62 7.94 -2.22
N ALA A 107 9.36 8.44 -1.24
CA ALA A 107 10.81 8.24 -1.16
C ALA A 107 11.18 6.92 -0.45
N ASN A 108 10.17 6.18 0.05
CA ASN A 108 10.37 4.95 0.80
C ASN A 108 9.64 3.76 0.17
N GLU A 109 10.24 2.57 0.23
CA GLU A 109 9.79 1.34 -0.42
C GLU A 109 8.35 0.93 -0.08
N PRO A 110 7.86 1.04 1.17
CA PRO A 110 6.50 0.67 1.51
C PRO A 110 5.42 1.43 0.73
N SER A 111 5.75 2.60 0.19
CA SER A 111 4.80 3.43 -0.53
C SER A 111 5.05 3.56 -2.03
N ILE A 112 6.27 3.26 -2.51
CA ILE A 112 6.71 3.61 -3.87
C ILE A 112 5.85 3.00 -4.99
N ALA A 113 5.29 1.80 -4.75
CA ALA A 113 4.43 1.12 -5.72
C ALA A 113 2.95 1.50 -5.60
N SER A 114 2.55 2.16 -4.51
CA SER A 114 1.13 2.38 -4.18
C SER A 114 0.37 3.29 -5.16
N PRO A 115 0.95 4.31 -5.83
CA PRO A 115 0.21 5.13 -6.80
C PRO A 115 -0.35 4.34 -7.98
N TRP A 116 0.35 3.27 -8.40
CA TRP A 116 -0.07 2.43 -9.52
C TRP A 116 -1.32 1.62 -9.24
N LEU A 117 -1.74 1.51 -7.97
CA LEU A 117 -3.00 0.86 -7.62
C LEU A 117 -4.23 1.59 -8.17
N TYR A 118 -4.14 2.89 -8.45
CA TYR A 118 -5.19 3.63 -9.13
C TYR A 118 -5.46 3.12 -10.56
N ASP A 119 -4.44 2.62 -11.25
CA ASP A 119 -4.60 2.07 -12.60
C ASP A 119 -5.49 0.82 -12.56
N PHE A 120 -5.31 -0.02 -11.54
CA PHE A 120 -6.15 -1.20 -11.30
C PHE A 120 -7.55 -0.84 -10.80
N ALA A 121 -7.71 0.34 -10.20
CA ALA A 121 -9.01 0.88 -9.80
C ALA A 121 -9.77 1.53 -10.96
N GLY A 122 -9.21 1.57 -12.17
CA GLY A 122 -9.81 2.24 -13.32
C GLY A 122 -9.74 3.76 -13.24
N ALA A 123 -8.84 4.31 -12.41
CA ALA A 123 -8.64 5.74 -12.20
C ALA A 123 -7.19 6.20 -12.48
N PRO A 124 -6.61 5.88 -13.65
CA PRO A 124 -5.18 6.11 -13.94
C PRO A 124 -4.77 7.59 -13.91
N TRP A 125 -5.71 8.52 -14.02
CA TRP A 125 -5.42 9.93 -13.88
C TRP A 125 -4.96 10.31 -12.48
N HIS A 126 -5.37 9.57 -11.43
CA HIS A 126 -4.89 9.79 -10.06
C HIS A 126 -3.42 9.38 -9.88
N SER A 127 -2.96 8.33 -10.55
CA SER A 127 -1.56 7.90 -10.48
C SER A 127 -0.60 8.99 -11.00
N ARG A 128 -1.03 9.75 -12.02
CA ARG A 128 -0.25 10.87 -12.59
C ARG A 128 -0.05 12.04 -11.61
N PHE A 129 -1.01 12.28 -10.74
CA PHE A 129 -0.92 13.35 -9.74
C PHE A 129 -0.20 12.88 -8.48
N SER A 130 -0.32 11.59 -8.13
CA SER A 130 0.38 11.01 -6.99
C SER A 130 1.87 10.76 -7.25
N THR A 131 2.34 10.88 -8.49
CA THR A 131 3.75 10.69 -8.90
C THR A 131 4.48 11.95 -9.38
N PRO A 132 4.25 13.17 -8.85
CA PRO A 132 4.96 14.36 -9.33
C PRO A 132 6.46 14.36 -9.00
N VAL A 133 6.94 13.42 -8.21
CA VAL A 133 8.31 13.43 -7.63
C VAL A 133 9.36 12.86 -8.57
N VAL A 134 9.00 12.19 -9.64
CA VAL A 134 9.96 11.66 -10.63
C VAL A 134 10.14 12.61 -11.84
N ARG A 135 10.07 13.92 -11.65
CA ARG A 135 10.75 14.82 -12.56
C ARG A 135 12.23 14.77 -12.23
N CYS A 136 12.95 13.89 -12.92
CA CYS A 136 14.39 14.02 -13.10
C CYS A 136 14.68 15.50 -13.36
N ARG A 137 15.28 16.21 -12.40
CA ARG A 137 15.91 17.48 -12.69
C ARG A 137 17.05 17.15 -13.66
N THR A 138 16.80 17.31 -14.92
CA THR A 138 17.86 17.42 -15.92
C THR A 138 18.72 18.57 -15.43
N ILE A 139 19.86 18.26 -14.83
CA ILE A 139 20.90 19.23 -14.53
C ILE A 139 21.44 19.67 -15.87
N VAL A 140 20.89 20.73 -16.41
CA VAL A 140 21.55 21.49 -17.47
C VAL A 140 22.69 22.22 -16.79
N ARG A 141 23.89 21.65 -16.88
CA ARG A 141 25.12 22.38 -16.58
C ARG A 141 25.31 23.43 -17.69
N SER A 142 25.13 24.68 -17.34
CA SER A 142 25.65 25.83 -18.09
C SER A 142 27.16 25.87 -17.98
#